data_234a149e92f07e07d8939a1a56660c01
#
_entry.id   234a149e92f07e07d8939a1a56660c01
#
_cell.length_a   1.000
_cell.length_b   1.000
_cell.length_c   1.000
_cell.angle_alpha   90.00
_cell.angle_beta   90.00
_cell.angle_gamma   90.00
#
_symmetry.space_group_name_H-M   'P 1'
#
loop_
_entity.id
_entity.type
_entity.pdbx_description
1 polymer ?
#
loop_
_entity_poly.entity_id
_entity_poly.type
_entity_poly.pdbx_seq_one_letter_code
_entity_poly.pdbx_strand_id
1 'polypeptide(L)'
;MRATDLSELAAFDAVARHSSFRRAAEERGVTASAISHAVSNLEERVGLRLLNRTTRSVSLTDAGAMLQARLAPAFGDIGAALDALNQFRDTPFGKVRINVPNSIGPFVLGHIIGPLITNNPNLEVEIVATDRLVDIVEEG
;
A
#
# COMPACT_ATOMS: atom_id res chain seq x y z
N MET A 1 -10.65 -15.99 10.17
CA MET A 1 -9.28 -15.48 9.95
C MET A 1 -8.87 -14.73 11.21
N ARG A 2 -7.71 -15.00 11.79
CA ARG A 2 -7.25 -14.34 13.02
C ARG A 2 -6.60 -12.98 12.64
N ALA A 3 -6.58 -12.03 13.58
CA ALA A 3 -5.95 -10.71 13.33
C ALA A 3 -4.44 -10.84 12.97
N THR A 4 -3.74 -11.80 13.57
CA THR A 4 -2.36 -12.17 13.22
C THR A 4 -2.22 -12.61 11.77
N ASP A 5 -3.21 -13.31 11.23
CA ASP A 5 -3.19 -13.79 9.84
C ASP A 5 -3.18 -12.63 8.84
N LEU A 6 -3.96 -11.57 9.09
CA LEU A 6 -3.98 -10.36 8.25
C LEU A 6 -2.67 -9.59 8.31
N SER A 7 -2.06 -9.48 9.48
CA SER A 7 -0.79 -8.77 9.63
C SER A 7 0.35 -9.49 8.88
N GLU A 8 0.39 -10.81 8.94
CA GLU A 8 1.38 -11.62 8.22
C GLU A 8 1.18 -11.54 6.70
N LEU A 9 -0.07 -11.59 6.22
CA LEU A 9 -0.40 -11.43 4.81
C LEU A 9 -0.03 -10.02 4.32
N ALA A 10 -0.30 -8.99 5.11
CA ALA A 10 0.05 -7.62 4.76
C ALA A 10 1.58 -7.37 4.79
N ALA A 11 2.32 -8.04 5.70
CA ALA A 11 3.78 -8.00 5.70
C ALA A 11 4.36 -8.66 4.44
N PHE A 12 3.82 -9.81 4.04
CA PHE A 12 4.21 -10.50 2.81
C PHE A 12 3.93 -9.63 1.59
N ASP A 13 2.73 -9.06 1.47
CA ASP A 13 2.35 -8.19 0.34
C ASP A 13 3.27 -6.98 0.22
N ALA A 14 3.60 -6.31 1.32
CA ALA A 14 4.54 -5.20 1.32
C ALA A 14 5.93 -5.62 0.83
N VAL A 15 6.46 -6.77 1.27
CA VAL A 15 7.74 -7.29 0.78
C VAL A 15 7.68 -7.64 -0.71
N ALA A 16 6.58 -8.23 -1.16
CA ALA A 16 6.35 -8.59 -2.56
C ALA A 16 6.37 -7.36 -3.48
N ARG A 17 5.66 -6.28 -3.10
CA ARG A 17 5.61 -5.01 -3.86
C ARG A 17 6.98 -4.31 -3.92
N HIS A 18 7.68 -4.26 -2.81
CA HIS A 18 8.96 -3.54 -2.72
C HIS A 18 10.18 -4.37 -3.11
N SER A 19 10.05 -5.70 -3.22
CA SER A 19 11.18 -6.64 -3.34
C SER A 19 12.27 -6.38 -2.28
N SER A 20 11.87 -5.89 -1.09
CA SER A 20 12.76 -5.42 -0.03
C SER A 20 12.11 -5.46 1.34
N PHE A 21 12.71 -6.18 2.29
CA PHE A 21 12.27 -6.20 3.69
C PHE A 21 12.40 -4.83 4.37
N ARG A 22 13.45 -4.07 4.02
CA ARG A 22 13.68 -2.75 4.57
C ARG A 22 12.60 -1.76 4.15
N ARG A 23 12.32 -1.67 2.84
CA ARG A 23 11.27 -0.78 2.32
C ARG A 23 9.88 -1.15 2.84
N ALA A 24 9.59 -2.44 2.92
CA ALA A 24 8.34 -2.93 3.51
C ALA A 24 8.21 -2.53 4.99
N ALA A 25 9.31 -2.58 5.74
CA ALA A 25 9.33 -2.15 7.14
C ALA A 25 9.12 -0.64 7.29
N GLU A 26 9.77 0.16 6.44
CA GLU A 26 9.59 1.62 6.38
C GLU A 26 8.12 1.99 6.08
N GLU A 27 7.50 1.37 5.06
CA GLU A 27 6.09 1.58 4.72
C GLU A 27 5.15 1.25 5.89
N ARG A 28 5.43 0.16 6.61
CA ARG A 28 4.55 -0.32 7.68
C ARG A 28 4.88 0.24 9.06
N GLY A 29 5.88 1.10 9.17
CA GLY A 29 6.29 1.70 10.45
C GLY A 29 6.80 0.69 11.49
N VAL A 30 7.42 -0.40 11.05
CA VAL A 30 7.96 -1.47 11.91
C VAL A 30 9.42 -1.77 11.57
N THR A 31 10.06 -2.68 12.30
CA THR A 31 11.42 -3.10 12.00
C THR A 31 11.48 -4.16 10.89
N ALA A 32 12.58 -4.21 10.14
CA ALA A 32 12.81 -5.25 9.13
C ALA A 32 12.80 -6.67 9.73
N SER A 33 13.23 -6.81 10.98
CA SER A 33 13.15 -8.07 11.73
C SER A 33 11.70 -8.50 11.96
N ALA A 34 10.81 -7.56 12.34
CA ALA A 34 9.39 -7.84 12.55
C ALA A 34 8.71 -8.31 11.25
N ILE A 35 9.00 -7.63 10.11
CA ILE A 35 8.51 -8.06 8.80
C ILE A 35 9.04 -9.46 8.45
N SER A 36 10.33 -9.72 8.69
CA SER A 36 10.93 -11.02 8.41
C SER A 36 10.29 -12.14 9.22
N HIS A 37 10.02 -11.90 10.50
CA HIS A 37 9.31 -12.86 11.37
C HIS A 37 7.88 -13.09 10.89
N ALA A 38 7.13 -12.03 10.57
CA ALA A 38 5.76 -12.15 10.09
C ALA A 38 5.68 -13.00 8.81
N VAL A 39 6.58 -12.75 7.86
CA VAL A 39 6.63 -13.55 6.62
C VAL A 39 7.05 -15.00 6.89
N SER A 40 8.02 -15.23 7.78
CA SER A 40 8.43 -16.60 8.14
C SER A 40 7.31 -17.39 8.81
N ASN A 41 6.56 -16.77 9.71
CA ASN A 41 5.38 -17.39 10.35
C ASN A 41 4.31 -17.73 9.31
N LEU A 42 4.09 -16.85 8.32
CA LEU A 42 3.16 -17.13 7.22
C LEU A 42 3.64 -18.36 6.41
N GLU A 43 4.92 -18.38 5.99
CA GLU A 43 5.51 -19.49 5.23
C GLU A 43 5.42 -20.81 6.00
N GLU A 44 5.73 -20.80 7.30
CA GLU A 44 5.63 -21.97 8.18
C GLU A 44 4.17 -22.49 8.27
N ARG A 45 3.23 -21.59 8.46
CA ARG A 45 1.81 -21.93 8.58
C ARG A 45 1.21 -22.50 7.30
N VAL A 46 1.59 -21.97 6.14
CA VAL A 46 1.11 -22.49 4.84
C VAL A 46 1.94 -23.67 4.34
N GLY A 47 3.09 -23.94 4.96
CA GLY A 47 3.99 -25.03 4.60
C GLY A 47 4.72 -24.82 3.26
N LEU A 48 4.78 -23.58 2.76
CA LEU A 48 5.37 -23.24 1.47
C LEU A 48 6.30 -22.02 1.59
N ARG A 49 7.39 -22.02 0.84
CA ARG A 49 8.17 -20.80 0.64
C ARG A 49 7.45 -19.90 -0.35
N LEU A 50 7.25 -18.65 0.05
CA LEU A 50 6.61 -17.62 -0.76
C LEU A 50 7.64 -16.65 -1.37
N LEU A 51 8.82 -16.53 -0.72
CA LEU A 51 9.91 -15.66 -1.15
C LEU A 51 11.21 -16.44 -1.33
N ASN A 52 11.89 -16.16 -2.43
CA ASN A 52 13.31 -16.49 -2.62
C ASN A 52 14.13 -15.37 -2.01
N ARG A 53 14.98 -15.69 -1.02
CA ARG A 53 15.81 -14.74 -0.31
C ARG A 53 17.29 -15.05 -0.63
N THR A 54 18.00 -14.07 -1.15
CA THR A 54 19.47 -14.08 -1.24
C THR A 54 20.01 -12.91 -0.43
N THR A 55 21.31 -12.83 -0.25
CA THR A 55 21.96 -11.68 0.41
C THR A 55 21.82 -10.38 -0.39
N ARG A 56 21.42 -10.47 -1.67
CA ARG A 56 21.36 -9.32 -2.60
C ARG A 56 19.96 -9.02 -3.13
N SER A 57 19.04 -9.97 -3.06
CA SER A 57 17.72 -9.83 -3.68
C SER A 57 16.63 -10.61 -2.97
N VAL A 58 15.43 -10.14 -3.11
CA VAL A 58 14.20 -10.82 -2.70
C VAL A 58 13.31 -10.89 -3.94
N SER A 59 12.79 -12.08 -4.24
CA SER A 59 11.85 -12.31 -5.33
C SER A 59 10.76 -13.28 -4.89
N LEU A 60 9.64 -13.29 -5.59
CA LEU A 60 8.56 -14.24 -5.35
C LEU A 60 8.93 -15.63 -5.85
N THR A 61 8.43 -16.65 -5.16
CA THR A 61 8.25 -17.99 -5.73
C THR A 61 6.97 -18.04 -6.56
N ASP A 62 6.71 -19.12 -7.30
CA ASP A 62 5.45 -19.30 -8.02
C ASP A 62 4.25 -19.27 -7.06
N ALA A 63 4.38 -19.89 -5.88
CA ALA A 63 3.38 -19.86 -4.83
C ALA A 63 3.19 -18.44 -4.27
N GLY A 64 4.27 -17.69 -4.11
CA GLY A 64 4.23 -16.29 -3.69
C GLY A 64 3.54 -15.39 -4.71
N ALA A 65 3.85 -15.56 -5.99
CA ALA A 65 3.22 -14.80 -7.07
C ALA A 65 1.70 -15.07 -7.15
N MET A 66 1.31 -16.34 -7.03
CA MET A 66 -0.11 -16.72 -6.99
C MET A 66 -0.83 -16.12 -5.79
N LEU A 67 -0.21 -16.11 -4.61
CA LEU A 67 -0.78 -15.50 -3.41
C LEU A 67 -0.91 -13.98 -3.57
N GLN A 68 0.14 -13.29 -4.03
CA GLN A 68 0.14 -11.85 -4.23
C GLN A 68 -0.96 -11.40 -5.20
N ALA A 69 -1.13 -12.11 -6.33
CA ALA A 69 -2.17 -11.80 -7.30
C ALA A 69 -3.59 -11.84 -6.72
N ARG A 70 -3.80 -12.56 -5.61
CA ARG A 70 -5.08 -12.61 -4.89
C ARG A 70 -5.16 -11.60 -3.74
N LEU A 71 -4.02 -11.32 -3.09
CA LEU A 71 -3.97 -10.40 -1.95
C LEU A 71 -4.13 -8.94 -2.38
N ALA A 72 -3.48 -8.54 -3.48
CA ALA A 72 -3.53 -7.15 -3.93
C ALA A 72 -4.97 -6.63 -4.13
N PRO A 73 -5.86 -7.29 -4.90
CA PRO A 73 -7.24 -6.86 -5.01
C PRO A 73 -7.99 -6.95 -3.67
N ALA A 74 -7.75 -7.99 -2.85
CA ALA A 74 -8.43 -8.16 -1.58
C ALA A 74 -8.12 -7.01 -0.59
N PHE A 75 -6.87 -6.56 -0.53
CA PHE A 75 -6.50 -5.38 0.27
C PHE A 75 -7.09 -4.09 -0.30
N GLY A 76 -7.17 -3.96 -1.62
CA GLY A 76 -7.87 -2.87 -2.29
C GLY A 76 -9.35 -2.82 -1.90
N ASP A 77 -10.04 -3.95 -1.92
CA ASP A 77 -11.45 -4.05 -1.52
C ASP A 77 -11.66 -3.69 -0.04
N ILE A 78 -10.75 -4.10 0.84
CA ILE A 78 -10.78 -3.71 2.26
C ILE A 78 -10.60 -2.21 2.40
N GLY A 79 -9.65 -1.60 1.68
CA GLY A 79 -9.45 -0.16 1.65
C GLY A 79 -10.69 0.58 1.18
N ALA A 80 -11.26 0.18 0.04
CA ALA A 80 -12.48 0.76 -0.50
C ALA A 80 -13.68 0.64 0.47
N ALA A 81 -13.79 -0.49 1.18
CA ALA A 81 -14.84 -0.67 2.17
C ALA A 81 -14.69 0.29 3.37
N LEU A 82 -13.44 0.54 3.82
CA LEU A 82 -13.17 1.53 4.86
C LEU A 82 -13.43 2.95 4.37
N ASP A 83 -13.05 3.27 3.13
CA ASP A 83 -13.30 4.59 2.53
C ASP A 83 -14.79 4.86 2.32
N ALA A 84 -15.58 3.84 2.03
CA ALA A 84 -17.04 3.97 1.92
C ALA A 84 -17.69 4.43 3.25
N LEU A 85 -17.04 4.23 4.39
CA LEU A 85 -17.50 4.74 5.68
C LEU A 85 -17.39 6.27 5.79
N ASN A 86 -16.63 6.93 4.90
CA ASN A 86 -16.50 8.39 4.89
C ASN A 86 -17.84 9.09 4.66
N GLN A 87 -18.76 8.47 3.93
CA GLN A 87 -20.11 9.01 3.71
C GLN A 87 -20.94 9.19 5.01
N PHE A 88 -20.54 8.48 6.08
CA PHE A 88 -21.21 8.57 7.40
C PHE A 88 -20.51 9.52 8.36
N ARG A 89 -19.48 10.23 7.90
CA ARG A 89 -18.72 11.18 8.72
C ARG A 89 -19.01 12.61 8.30
N ASP A 90 -19.12 13.50 9.30
CA ASP A 90 -19.28 14.94 9.08
C ASP A 90 -18.01 15.59 8.52
N THR A 91 -16.85 14.93 8.67
CA THR A 91 -15.55 15.41 8.16
C THR A 91 -14.87 14.33 7.32
N PRO A 92 -14.42 14.65 6.10
CA PRO A 92 -13.64 13.74 5.27
C PRO A 92 -12.35 13.29 5.97
N PHE A 93 -12.00 12.03 5.78
CA PHE A 93 -10.72 11.48 6.23
C PHE A 93 -10.21 10.43 5.23
N GLY A 94 -8.93 10.08 5.34
CA GLY A 94 -8.30 9.08 4.50
C GLY A 94 -7.25 9.68 3.58
N LYS A 95 -6.69 8.84 2.69
CA LYS A 95 -5.65 9.21 1.75
C LYS A 95 -6.23 9.32 0.33
N VAL A 96 -5.97 10.45 -0.33
CA VAL A 96 -6.32 10.70 -1.73
C VAL A 96 -5.02 10.90 -2.52
N ARG A 97 -4.82 10.12 -3.57
CA ARG A 97 -3.71 10.29 -4.50
C ARG A 97 -4.22 10.94 -5.79
N ILE A 98 -3.58 12.02 -6.20
CA ILE A 98 -3.96 12.80 -7.38
C ILE A 98 -2.77 12.83 -8.35
N ASN A 99 -2.99 12.30 -9.56
CA ASN A 99 -2.02 12.42 -10.64
C ASN A 99 -2.37 13.66 -11.48
N VAL A 100 -1.42 14.56 -11.64
CA VAL A 100 -1.61 15.79 -12.41
C VAL A 100 -0.47 16.00 -13.41
N PRO A 101 -0.73 16.61 -14.57
CA PRO A 101 0.33 17.08 -15.44
C PRO A 101 1.25 18.10 -14.73
N ASN A 102 2.53 18.07 -15.02
CA ASN A 102 3.51 18.98 -14.41
C ASN A 102 3.12 20.46 -14.57
N SER A 103 2.51 20.82 -15.71
CA SER A 103 2.07 22.18 -16.02
C SER A 103 1.00 22.74 -15.09
N ILE A 104 0.14 21.89 -14.53
CA ILE A 104 -0.99 22.31 -13.68
C ILE A 104 -0.73 22.04 -12.19
N GLY A 105 0.29 21.26 -11.85
CA GLY A 105 0.63 20.91 -10.46
C GLY A 105 0.68 22.10 -9.52
N PRO A 106 1.41 23.20 -9.80
CA PRO A 106 1.49 24.38 -8.95
C PRO A 106 0.14 25.09 -8.74
N PHE A 107 -0.71 25.13 -9.77
CA PHE A 107 -2.04 25.73 -9.68
C PHE A 107 -2.96 24.90 -8.78
N VAL A 108 -2.98 23.60 -8.95
CA VAL A 108 -3.77 22.66 -8.13
C VAL A 108 -3.35 22.75 -6.66
N LEU A 109 -2.03 22.76 -6.39
CA LEU A 109 -1.49 22.88 -5.04
C LEU A 109 -1.95 24.17 -4.34
N GLY A 110 -1.78 25.31 -4.99
CA GLY A 110 -2.06 26.60 -4.37
C GLY A 110 -3.54 26.93 -4.19
N HIS A 111 -4.37 26.57 -5.17
CA HIS A 111 -5.75 27.03 -5.24
C HIS A 111 -6.78 26.01 -4.77
N ILE A 112 -6.48 24.74 -4.87
CA ILE A 112 -7.43 23.67 -4.55
C ILE A 112 -7.01 22.91 -3.29
N ILE A 113 -5.79 22.40 -3.27
CA ILE A 113 -5.35 21.49 -2.21
C ILE A 113 -5.09 22.22 -0.90
N GLY A 114 -4.51 23.42 -0.94
CA GLY A 114 -4.25 24.20 0.27
C GLY A 114 -5.50 24.42 1.11
N PRO A 115 -6.57 25.01 0.56
CA PRO A 115 -7.85 25.17 1.26
C PRO A 115 -8.48 23.84 1.67
N LEU A 116 -8.37 22.80 0.82
CA LEU A 116 -8.94 21.48 1.11
C LEU A 116 -8.33 20.86 2.37
N ILE A 117 -7.01 20.83 2.48
CA ILE A 117 -6.30 20.26 3.64
C ILE A 117 -6.56 21.10 4.89
N THR A 118 -6.56 22.43 4.76
CA THR A 118 -6.80 23.32 5.89
C THR A 118 -8.18 23.09 6.52
N ASN A 119 -9.19 22.83 5.70
CA ASN A 119 -10.56 22.57 6.17
C ASN A 119 -10.81 21.11 6.57
N ASN A 120 -9.92 20.19 6.21
CA ASN A 120 -10.08 18.76 6.46
C ASN A 120 -8.76 18.17 6.99
N PRO A 121 -8.43 18.39 8.28
CA PRO A 121 -7.12 18.01 8.85
C PRO A 121 -6.88 16.49 8.90
N ASN A 122 -7.92 15.67 8.72
CA ASN A 122 -7.83 14.21 8.70
C ASN A 122 -7.69 13.65 7.27
N LEU A 123 -7.58 14.52 6.25
CA LEU A 123 -7.38 14.13 4.87
C LEU A 123 -5.89 14.22 4.52
N GLU A 124 -5.32 13.10 4.09
CA GLU A 124 -3.97 13.05 3.51
C GLU A 124 -4.08 13.15 1.99
N VAL A 125 -3.38 14.10 1.36
CA VAL A 125 -3.37 14.26 -0.09
C VAL A 125 -1.97 14.05 -0.62
N GLU A 126 -1.79 13.04 -1.46
CA GLU A 126 -0.57 12.77 -2.21
C GLU A 126 -0.75 13.25 -3.65
N ILE A 127 0.14 14.14 -4.11
CA ILE A 127 0.10 14.65 -5.48
C ILE A 127 1.32 14.15 -6.23
N VAL A 128 1.07 13.47 -7.34
CA VAL A 128 2.11 13.01 -8.26
C VAL A 128 2.03 13.85 -9.53
N ALA A 129 3.00 14.73 -9.72
CA ALA A 129 3.12 15.52 -10.95
C ALA A 129 3.89 14.70 -12.00
N THR A 130 3.24 14.36 -13.10
CA THR A 130 3.86 13.59 -14.20
C THR A 130 3.16 13.88 -15.51
N ASP A 131 3.94 13.92 -16.60
CA ASP A 131 3.39 14.05 -17.96
C ASP A 131 3.23 12.68 -18.66
N ARG A 132 3.47 11.57 -17.93
CA ARG A 132 3.19 10.23 -18.41
C ARG A 132 1.70 9.92 -18.25
N LEU A 133 1.15 9.21 -19.23
CA LEU A 133 -0.18 8.59 -19.07
C LEU A 133 -0.06 7.53 -17.96
N VAL A 134 -0.87 7.70 -16.94
CA VAL A 134 -0.92 6.79 -15.77
C VAL A 134 -2.13 5.88 -15.95
N ASP A 135 -1.93 4.59 -15.83
CA ASP A 135 -3.05 3.64 -15.74
C ASP A 135 -3.58 3.65 -14.30
N ILE A 136 -4.72 4.29 -14.11
CA ILE A 136 -5.37 4.46 -12.80
C ILE A 136 -5.78 3.10 -12.20
N VAL A 137 -5.95 2.06 -13.02
CA VAL A 137 -6.34 0.72 -12.57
C VAL A 137 -5.14 -0.08 -12.05
N GLU A 138 -3.95 0.11 -12.64
CA GLU A 138 -2.74 -0.60 -12.25
C GLU A 138 -1.92 0.15 -11.19
N GLU A 139 -1.94 1.49 -11.19
CA GLU A 139 -1.09 2.33 -10.34
C GLU A 139 -1.88 3.08 -9.23
N GLY A 140 -3.21 2.87 -9.15
CA GLY A 140 -4.21 3.59 -8.34
C GLY A 140 -4.15 3.52 -6.86
#